data_3fcd4154f87a6aad304701e5b2af476b
#
_entry.id   3fcd4154f87a6aad304701e5b2af476b
#
_cell.length_a   1.000
_cell.length_b   1.000
_cell.length_c   1.000
_cell.angle_alpha   90.00
_cell.angle_beta   90.00
_cell.angle_gamma   90.00
#
_symmetry.space_group_name_H-M   'P 1'
#
loop_
_entity.id
_entity.type
_entity.pdbx_description
1 polymer ?
#
loop_
_entity_poly.entity_id
_entity_poly.type
_entity_poly.pdbx_seq_one_letter_code
_entity_poly.pdbx_strand_id
1 'polypeptide(L)'
;MVNARRSFLDKGYYSKLCELVSLRAAVLAGDGPVLDAGCGEGYYTTAVFEALARSGRQVDVMGIDISKIALDKAAKRCKEIAWAVGSVFHLPVGTESCGLLLNLFAPYCGEEYHRVLAPDGKMLLVIPGKDHLWELKKAVYEHPYRNEVKDFALEGFELLRAEHCADTLFLDNAEDIDHLFKMTPYYYKTSEQDYRRLAALSELTTRIEFNVLEYQKKGKGML
;
A
#
# COMPACT_ATOMS: atom_id res chain seq x y z
N MET A 1 -7.13 -9.43 -10.99
CA MET A 1 -6.47 -8.42 -10.13
C MET A 1 -5.33 -9.02 -9.28
N VAL A 2 -5.55 -9.94 -8.32
CA VAL A 2 -4.47 -10.46 -7.43
C VAL A 2 -3.29 -11.07 -8.20
N ASN A 3 -3.54 -11.89 -9.24
CA ASN A 3 -2.47 -12.45 -10.07
C ASN A 3 -1.71 -11.37 -10.84
N ALA A 4 -2.41 -10.43 -11.48
CA ALA A 4 -1.81 -9.33 -12.21
C ALA A 4 -0.91 -8.48 -11.30
N ARG A 5 -1.42 -8.13 -10.09
CA ARG A 5 -0.66 -7.40 -9.08
C ARG A 5 0.63 -8.14 -8.71
N ARG A 6 0.52 -9.44 -8.40
CA ARG A 6 1.68 -10.24 -8.04
C ARG A 6 2.71 -10.29 -9.17
N SER A 7 2.28 -10.61 -10.40
CA SER A 7 3.19 -10.69 -11.55
C SER A 7 3.90 -9.35 -11.80
N PHE A 8 3.19 -8.23 -11.66
CA PHE A 8 3.75 -6.90 -11.83
C PHE A 8 4.76 -6.54 -10.73
N LEU A 9 4.40 -6.74 -9.46
CA LEU A 9 5.27 -6.39 -8.33
C LEU A 9 6.50 -7.29 -8.24
N ASP A 10 6.37 -8.58 -8.55
CA ASP A 10 7.50 -9.54 -8.53
C ASP A 10 8.55 -9.22 -9.63
N LYS A 11 8.20 -8.45 -10.68
CA LYS A 11 9.15 -7.90 -11.66
C LYS A 11 9.94 -6.68 -11.15
N GLY A 12 9.65 -6.19 -9.94
CA GLY A 12 10.38 -5.10 -9.29
C GLY A 12 10.00 -3.70 -9.74
N TYR A 13 8.93 -3.52 -10.51
CA TYR A 13 8.50 -2.20 -10.99
C TYR A 13 8.25 -1.17 -9.88
N TYR A 14 7.92 -1.63 -8.66
CA TYR A 14 7.72 -0.77 -7.48
C TYR A 14 8.79 -1.00 -6.40
N SER A 15 9.98 -1.51 -6.76
CA SER A 15 11.06 -1.82 -5.81
C SER A 15 11.50 -0.58 -5.02
N LYS A 16 11.65 0.58 -5.67
CA LYS A 16 12.01 1.84 -5.01
C LYS A 16 11.04 2.24 -3.90
N LEU A 17 9.73 2.11 -4.15
CA LEU A 17 8.72 2.35 -3.11
C LEU A 17 8.81 1.28 -2.02
N CYS A 18 9.00 0.02 -2.39
CA CYS A 18 9.11 -1.09 -1.44
C CYS A 18 10.30 -0.92 -0.49
N GLU A 19 11.45 -0.52 -1.03
CA GLU A 19 12.66 -0.21 -0.25
C GLU A 19 12.42 0.95 0.72
N LEU A 20 11.82 2.05 0.24
CA LEU A 20 11.49 3.20 1.09
C LEU A 20 10.52 2.81 2.22
N VAL A 21 9.43 2.12 1.91
CA VAL A 21 8.44 1.65 2.90
C VAL A 21 9.11 0.74 3.93
N SER A 22 9.93 -0.19 3.50
CA SER A 22 10.62 -1.14 4.38
C SER A 22 11.60 -0.43 5.31
N LEU A 23 12.38 0.51 4.79
CA LEU A 23 13.30 1.33 5.57
C LEU A 23 12.54 2.18 6.61
N ARG A 24 11.48 2.85 6.18
CA ARG A 24 10.69 3.70 7.09
C ARG A 24 9.97 2.87 8.16
N ALA A 25 9.40 1.73 7.79
CA ALA A 25 8.80 0.82 8.77
C ALA A 25 9.83 0.34 9.82
N ALA A 26 11.03 -0.03 9.40
CA ALA A 26 12.10 -0.42 10.32
C ALA A 26 12.54 0.72 11.27
N VAL A 27 12.51 1.97 10.83
CA VAL A 27 12.79 3.15 11.68
C VAL A 27 11.65 3.42 12.65
N LEU A 28 10.39 3.30 12.19
CA LEU A 28 9.20 3.64 12.97
C LEU A 28 8.82 2.56 13.99
N ALA A 29 9.10 1.29 13.68
CA ALA A 29 8.74 0.17 14.55
C ALA A 29 9.37 0.32 15.93
N GLY A 30 8.53 0.23 16.97
CA GLY A 30 8.93 0.05 18.37
C GLY A 30 9.03 -1.43 18.72
N ASP A 31 8.77 -1.75 19.98
CA ASP A 31 8.80 -3.15 20.48
C ASP A 31 7.45 -3.87 20.30
N GLY A 32 6.39 -3.16 19.86
CA GLY A 32 5.06 -3.71 19.64
C GLY A 32 4.89 -4.35 18.28
N PRO A 33 3.83 -5.19 18.11
CA PRO A 33 3.51 -5.83 16.84
C PRO A 33 3.30 -4.84 15.69
N VAL A 34 3.62 -5.28 14.48
CA VAL A 34 3.38 -4.55 13.23
C VAL A 34 2.18 -5.15 12.52
N LEU A 35 1.21 -4.31 12.17
CA LEU A 35 0.00 -4.70 11.47
C LEU A 35 -0.04 -4.06 10.08
N ASP A 36 -0.18 -4.87 9.03
CA ASP A 36 -0.47 -4.40 7.67
C ASP A 36 -1.97 -4.55 7.37
N ALA A 37 -2.68 -3.42 7.33
CA ALA A 37 -4.12 -3.35 7.12
C ALA A 37 -4.45 -3.21 5.64
N GLY A 38 -4.83 -4.31 5.00
CA GLY A 38 -5.03 -4.42 3.55
C GLY A 38 -3.78 -4.91 2.83
N CYS A 39 -3.11 -5.93 3.41
CA CYS A 39 -1.81 -6.42 2.97
C CYS A 39 -1.77 -7.06 1.57
N GLY A 40 -2.93 -7.37 0.99
CA GLY A 40 -3.02 -8.03 -0.31
C GLY A 40 -2.30 -9.39 -0.33
N GLU A 41 -1.44 -9.59 -1.33
CA GLU A 41 -0.65 -10.82 -1.49
C GLU A 41 0.70 -10.78 -0.75
N GLY A 42 0.90 -9.82 0.18
CA GLY A 42 2.01 -9.77 1.12
C GLY A 42 3.33 -9.23 0.58
N TYR A 43 3.34 -8.57 -0.59
CA TYR A 43 4.58 -8.05 -1.19
C TYR A 43 5.32 -7.07 -0.27
N TYR A 44 4.64 -6.02 0.17
CA TYR A 44 5.23 -5.03 1.09
C TYR A 44 5.41 -5.58 2.50
N THR A 45 4.42 -6.33 3.00
CA THR A 45 4.45 -6.91 4.35
C THR A 45 5.68 -7.80 4.55
N THR A 46 5.99 -8.65 3.55
CA THR A 46 7.17 -9.52 3.59
C THR A 46 8.46 -8.71 3.56
N ALA A 47 8.56 -7.70 2.70
CA ALA A 47 9.73 -6.84 2.63
C ALA A 47 9.97 -6.05 3.94
N VAL A 48 8.89 -5.60 4.59
CA VAL A 48 8.97 -4.97 5.93
C VAL A 48 9.45 -5.96 6.98
N PHE A 49 8.89 -7.17 7.02
CA PHE A 49 9.33 -8.23 7.93
C PHE A 49 10.83 -8.52 7.80
N GLU A 50 11.31 -8.68 6.57
CA GLU A 50 12.73 -8.90 6.29
C GLU A 50 13.62 -7.71 6.71
N ALA A 51 13.14 -6.48 6.51
CA ALA A 51 13.87 -5.28 6.94
C ALA A 51 13.97 -5.18 8.47
N LEU A 52 12.90 -5.51 9.18
CA LEU A 52 12.89 -5.59 10.64
C LEU A 52 13.88 -6.65 11.14
N ALA A 53 13.87 -7.84 10.57
CA ALA A 53 14.80 -8.91 10.92
C ALA A 53 16.26 -8.49 10.68
N ARG A 54 16.57 -7.88 9.52
CA ARG A 54 17.91 -7.35 9.22
C ARG A 54 18.37 -6.25 10.18
N SER A 55 17.45 -5.49 10.76
CA SER A 55 17.77 -4.49 11.79
C SER A 55 17.93 -5.07 13.19
N GLY A 56 17.87 -6.39 13.34
CA GLY A 56 17.98 -7.09 14.62
C GLY A 56 16.72 -7.04 15.49
N ARG A 57 15.59 -6.62 14.92
CA ARG A 57 14.30 -6.55 15.65
C ARG A 57 13.55 -7.87 15.50
N GLN A 58 13.08 -8.37 16.64
CA GLN A 58 12.19 -9.51 16.70
C GLN A 58 10.81 -9.02 17.11
N VAL A 59 10.00 -8.61 16.14
CA VAL A 59 8.62 -8.16 16.35
C VAL A 59 7.67 -9.02 15.55
N ASP A 60 6.50 -9.28 16.12
CA ASP A 60 5.44 -9.98 15.42
C ASP A 60 4.90 -9.12 14.28
N VAL A 61 4.77 -9.70 13.09
CA VAL A 61 4.17 -9.06 11.92
C VAL A 61 2.90 -9.81 11.54
N MET A 62 1.83 -9.04 11.32
CA MET A 62 0.54 -9.57 10.92
C MET A 62 0.04 -8.83 9.67
N GLY A 63 -0.45 -9.59 8.69
CA GLY A 63 -1.14 -9.07 7.52
C GLY A 63 -2.62 -9.42 7.52
N ILE A 64 -3.49 -8.41 7.31
CA ILE A 64 -4.94 -8.59 7.23
C ILE A 64 -5.42 -8.12 5.86
N ASP A 65 -6.22 -8.94 5.19
CA ASP A 65 -6.89 -8.58 3.94
C ASP A 65 -8.26 -9.27 3.86
N ILE A 66 -9.20 -8.65 3.14
CA ILE A 66 -10.52 -9.26 2.92
C ILE A 66 -10.48 -10.41 1.90
N SER A 67 -9.46 -10.44 1.06
CA SER A 67 -9.31 -11.41 -0.03
C SER A 67 -8.57 -12.67 0.43
N LYS A 68 -9.32 -13.73 0.68
CA LYS A 68 -8.74 -15.05 0.97
C LYS A 68 -7.73 -15.50 -0.12
N ILE A 69 -8.03 -15.22 -1.40
CA ILE A 69 -7.13 -15.56 -2.51
C ILE A 69 -5.79 -14.82 -2.43
N ALA A 70 -5.82 -13.56 -1.98
CA ALA A 70 -4.59 -12.80 -1.77
C ALA A 70 -3.78 -13.36 -0.60
N LEU A 71 -4.44 -13.68 0.51
CA LEU A 71 -3.80 -14.24 1.70
C LEU A 71 -3.23 -15.64 1.48
N ASP A 72 -3.87 -16.49 0.65
CA ASP A 72 -3.30 -17.78 0.24
C ASP A 72 -1.95 -17.60 -0.49
N LYS A 73 -1.76 -16.49 -1.19
CA LYS A 73 -0.49 -16.16 -1.84
C LYS A 73 0.50 -15.54 -0.87
N ALA A 74 0.03 -14.70 0.05
CA ALA A 74 0.84 -14.08 1.09
C ALA A 74 1.44 -15.16 2.02
N ALA A 75 0.64 -16.13 2.46
CA ALA A 75 1.11 -17.27 3.27
C ALA A 75 2.15 -18.15 2.57
N LYS A 76 2.11 -18.23 1.23
CA LYS A 76 3.14 -18.92 0.44
C LYS A 76 4.40 -18.06 0.25
N ARG A 77 4.29 -16.72 0.35
CA ARG A 77 5.41 -15.78 0.23
C ARG A 77 6.26 -15.78 1.50
N CYS A 78 5.63 -15.71 2.66
CA CYS A 78 6.29 -15.76 3.96
C CYS A 78 5.43 -16.52 4.97
N LYS A 79 5.98 -17.57 5.57
CA LYS A 79 5.30 -18.44 6.54
C LYS A 79 5.44 -17.93 7.98
N GLU A 80 6.39 -17.06 8.22
CA GLU A 80 6.71 -16.49 9.54
C GLU A 80 5.77 -15.35 9.92
N ILE A 81 5.04 -14.79 8.96
CA ILE A 81 4.05 -13.72 9.17
C ILE A 81 2.69 -14.35 9.47
N ALA A 82 1.96 -13.80 10.44
CA ALA A 82 0.59 -14.16 10.71
C ALA A 82 -0.35 -13.51 9.69
N TRP A 83 -1.15 -14.32 8.99
CA TRP A 83 -2.09 -13.85 7.97
C TRP A 83 -3.53 -14.14 8.40
N ALA A 84 -4.40 -13.12 8.36
CA ALA A 84 -5.79 -13.26 8.75
C ALA A 84 -6.76 -12.60 7.77
N VAL A 85 -7.89 -13.26 7.50
CA VAL A 85 -8.99 -12.66 6.74
C VAL A 85 -9.73 -11.67 7.63
N GLY A 86 -9.85 -10.42 7.19
CA GLY A 86 -10.55 -9.38 7.94
C GLY A 86 -10.77 -8.13 7.12
N SER A 87 -11.67 -7.28 7.61
CA SER A 87 -11.94 -5.97 7.02
C SER A 87 -11.10 -4.90 7.72
N VAL A 88 -10.56 -3.95 6.96
CA VAL A 88 -9.89 -2.77 7.52
C VAL A 88 -10.84 -1.86 8.32
N PHE A 89 -12.14 -2.02 8.12
CA PHE A 89 -13.19 -1.31 8.87
C PHE A 89 -13.57 -2.02 10.16
N HIS A 90 -13.09 -3.23 10.39
CA HIS A 90 -13.29 -4.00 11.61
C HIS A 90 -12.16 -5.03 11.74
N LEU A 91 -11.02 -4.57 12.24
CA LEU A 91 -9.80 -5.37 12.34
C LEU A 91 -9.93 -6.41 13.48
N PRO A 92 -9.64 -7.70 13.23
CA PRO A 92 -9.66 -8.74 14.25
C PRO A 92 -8.43 -8.66 15.19
N VAL A 93 -8.20 -7.47 15.73
CA VAL A 93 -7.03 -7.12 16.55
C VAL A 93 -7.50 -6.38 17.80
N GLY A 94 -6.88 -6.64 18.93
CA GLY A 94 -7.22 -5.99 20.20
C GLY A 94 -7.02 -4.47 20.19
N THR A 95 -7.71 -3.78 21.07
CA THR A 95 -7.52 -2.34 21.30
C THR A 95 -6.11 -2.10 21.84
N GLU A 96 -5.44 -1.05 21.30
CA GLU A 96 -4.13 -0.58 21.77
C GLU A 96 -3.04 -1.68 21.75
N SER A 97 -3.08 -2.61 20.80
CA SER A 97 -2.20 -3.77 20.73
C SER A 97 -1.10 -3.69 19.66
N CYS A 98 -1.12 -2.70 18.77
CA CYS A 98 -0.13 -2.58 17.68
C CYS A 98 0.79 -1.39 17.89
N GLY A 99 2.11 -1.59 17.74
CA GLY A 99 3.09 -0.51 17.80
C GLY A 99 3.19 0.26 16.48
N LEU A 100 3.05 -0.43 15.35
CA LEU A 100 3.06 0.15 14.01
C LEU A 100 1.94 -0.43 13.16
N LEU A 101 1.21 0.44 12.47
CA LEU A 101 0.21 0.08 11.47
C LEU A 101 0.67 0.54 10.08
N LEU A 102 0.58 -0.34 9.10
CA LEU A 102 0.81 -0.04 7.69
C LEU A 102 -0.56 0.01 6.98
N ASN A 103 -0.74 1.02 6.13
CA ASN A 103 -1.81 1.06 5.14
C ASN A 103 -1.22 1.46 3.79
N LEU A 104 -1.16 0.51 2.86
CA LEU A 104 -0.55 0.68 1.56
C LEU A 104 -1.62 0.50 0.48
N PHE A 105 -2.20 1.62 0.04
CA PHE A 105 -3.26 1.64 -0.99
C PHE A 105 -4.59 0.99 -0.59
N ALA A 106 -4.78 0.65 0.69
CA ALA A 106 -6.04 0.13 1.20
C ALA A 106 -7.00 1.27 1.59
N PRO A 107 -8.31 1.01 1.73
CA PRO A 107 -9.23 2.00 2.28
C PRO A 107 -8.79 2.46 3.67
N TYR A 108 -8.91 3.76 3.93
CA TYR A 108 -8.57 4.34 5.24
C TYR A 108 -9.76 4.25 6.21
N CYS A 109 -9.49 3.83 7.46
CA CYS A 109 -10.45 3.80 8.55
C CYS A 109 -9.82 4.35 9.83
N GLY A 110 -9.89 5.68 10.03
CA GLY A 110 -9.21 6.38 11.12
C GLY A 110 -9.60 5.90 12.51
N GLU A 111 -10.89 5.69 12.77
CA GLU A 111 -11.40 5.21 14.05
C GLU A 111 -10.83 3.84 14.44
N GLU A 112 -10.81 2.92 13.48
CA GLU A 112 -10.32 1.56 13.69
C GLU A 112 -8.79 1.54 13.86
N TYR A 113 -8.07 2.35 13.07
CA TYR A 113 -6.62 2.50 13.19
C TYR A 113 -6.23 3.13 14.52
N HIS A 114 -6.97 4.14 14.95
CA HIS A 114 -6.78 4.74 16.28
C HIS A 114 -7.08 3.74 17.40
N ARG A 115 -8.10 2.87 17.24
CA ARG A 115 -8.44 1.85 18.22
C ARG A 115 -7.32 0.82 18.41
N VAL A 116 -6.77 0.28 17.31
CA VAL A 116 -5.78 -0.83 17.39
C VAL A 116 -4.37 -0.36 17.73
N LEU A 117 -4.00 0.88 17.41
CA LEU A 117 -2.68 1.41 17.74
C LEU A 117 -2.54 1.64 19.25
N ALA A 118 -1.43 1.18 19.80
CA ALA A 118 -1.02 1.46 21.17
C ALA A 118 -0.92 2.99 21.43
N PRO A 119 -0.92 3.45 22.68
CA PRO A 119 -0.50 4.81 23.00
C PRO A 119 0.87 5.08 22.36
N ASP A 120 1.06 6.23 21.72
CA ASP A 120 2.25 6.56 20.97
C ASP A 120 2.57 5.66 19.75
N GLY A 121 1.65 4.75 19.41
CA GLY A 121 1.74 3.92 18.21
C GLY A 121 1.77 4.76 16.93
N LYS A 122 2.42 4.24 15.90
CA LYS A 122 2.67 4.96 14.65
C LYS A 122 1.95 4.31 13.49
N MET A 123 1.69 5.10 12.47
CA MET A 123 1.10 4.62 11.22
C MET A 123 1.96 5.08 10.04
N LEU A 124 2.22 4.16 9.12
CA LEU A 124 2.80 4.42 7.81
C LEU A 124 1.72 4.27 6.74
N LEU A 125 1.35 5.37 6.12
CA LEU A 125 0.31 5.43 5.10
C LEU A 125 0.95 5.75 3.74
N VAL A 126 0.62 4.98 2.70
CA VAL A 126 1.04 5.26 1.32
C VAL A 126 -0.17 5.51 0.45
N ILE A 127 -0.19 6.67 -0.19
CA ILE A 127 -1.22 7.08 -1.13
C ILE A 127 -0.60 7.48 -2.48
N PRO A 128 -1.34 7.33 -3.59
CA PRO A 128 -0.88 7.84 -4.90
C PRO A 128 -0.73 9.36 -4.88
N GLY A 129 0.31 9.87 -5.53
CA GLY A 129 0.48 11.29 -5.79
C GLY A 129 -0.44 11.81 -6.90
N LYS A 130 -0.39 13.11 -7.15
CA LYS A 130 -1.25 13.81 -8.11
C LYS A 130 -1.11 13.28 -9.53
N ASP A 131 0.12 13.05 -9.96
CA ASP A 131 0.45 12.64 -11.34
C ASP A 131 0.74 11.13 -11.45
N HIS A 132 0.36 10.33 -10.43
CA HIS A 132 0.51 8.88 -10.47
C HIS A 132 -0.25 8.27 -11.66
N LEU A 133 0.49 7.56 -12.53
CA LEU A 133 0.01 6.91 -13.76
C LEU A 133 -0.67 7.89 -14.74
N TRP A 134 -0.17 9.13 -14.82
CA TRP A 134 -0.78 10.14 -15.65
C TRP A 134 -0.75 9.78 -17.14
N GLU A 135 0.37 9.24 -17.65
CA GLU A 135 0.52 8.84 -19.05
C GLU A 135 -0.37 7.63 -19.39
N LEU A 136 -0.52 6.68 -18.47
CA LEU A 136 -1.46 5.59 -18.62
C LEU A 136 -2.91 6.11 -18.74
N LYS A 137 -3.30 7.04 -17.86
CA LYS A 137 -4.63 7.66 -17.94
C LYS A 137 -4.86 8.40 -19.24
N LYS A 138 -3.87 9.14 -19.73
CA LYS A 138 -3.95 9.83 -21.05
C LYS A 138 -4.11 8.88 -22.21
N ALA A 139 -3.46 7.72 -22.15
CA ALA A 139 -3.54 6.72 -23.22
C ALA A 139 -4.91 6.00 -23.24
N VAL A 140 -5.52 5.82 -22.07
CA VAL A 140 -6.77 5.05 -21.92
C VAL A 140 -8.00 5.92 -22.05
N TYR A 141 -8.06 7.06 -21.35
CA TYR A 141 -9.26 7.87 -21.22
C TYR A 141 -9.31 9.05 -22.18
N GLU A 142 -10.48 9.31 -22.73
CA GLU A 142 -10.74 10.50 -23.56
C GLU A 142 -10.64 11.80 -22.73
N HIS A 143 -11.13 11.75 -21.48
CA HIS A 143 -11.05 12.84 -20.51
C HIS A 143 -10.27 12.41 -19.28
N PRO A 144 -8.93 12.37 -19.35
CA PRO A 144 -8.10 11.94 -18.23
C PRO A 144 -8.16 12.98 -17.10
N TYR A 145 -8.15 12.50 -15.86
CA TYR A 145 -8.13 13.36 -14.66
C TYR A 145 -6.96 12.99 -13.77
N ARG A 146 -6.38 14.00 -13.10
CA ARG A 146 -5.34 13.80 -12.10
C ARG A 146 -5.95 13.31 -10.79
N ASN A 147 -5.13 12.63 -9.97
CA ASN A 147 -5.58 12.29 -8.64
C ASN A 147 -5.77 13.56 -7.81
N GLU A 148 -6.83 13.57 -7.00
CA GLU A 148 -7.00 14.58 -5.98
C GLU A 148 -6.11 14.21 -4.78
N VAL A 149 -5.20 15.10 -4.42
CA VAL A 149 -4.38 14.97 -3.22
C VAL A 149 -4.84 16.04 -2.26
N LYS A 150 -5.50 15.63 -1.17
CA LYS A 150 -5.91 16.51 -0.08
C LYS A 150 -4.69 16.84 0.79
N ASP A 151 -4.88 17.76 1.72
CA ASP A 151 -3.93 17.91 2.80
C ASP A 151 -3.78 16.58 3.57
N PHE A 152 -2.68 16.44 4.28
CA PHE A 152 -2.37 15.20 4.99
C PHE A 152 -2.84 15.22 6.45
N ALA A 153 -3.72 16.14 6.81
CA ALA A 153 -4.29 16.20 8.14
C ALA A 153 -5.26 15.05 8.37
N LEU A 154 -5.05 14.27 9.43
CA LEU A 154 -5.91 13.17 9.84
C LEU A 154 -6.35 13.38 11.29
N GLU A 155 -7.66 13.27 11.53
CA GLU A 155 -8.22 13.36 12.87
C GLU A 155 -7.66 12.24 13.77
N GLY A 156 -7.25 12.59 14.99
CA GLY A 156 -6.66 11.65 15.95
C GLY A 156 -5.17 11.32 15.69
N PHE A 157 -4.55 11.92 14.67
CA PHE A 157 -3.16 11.66 14.33
C PHE A 157 -2.35 12.95 14.17
N GLU A 158 -1.07 12.89 14.47
CA GLU A 158 -0.09 13.92 14.18
C GLU A 158 0.78 13.48 13.01
N LEU A 159 0.90 14.31 11.99
CA LEU A 159 1.80 14.06 10.87
C LEU A 159 3.24 14.32 11.29
N LEU A 160 4.06 13.28 11.32
CA LEU A 160 5.49 13.38 11.66
C LEU A 160 6.34 13.68 10.42
N ARG A 161 6.00 13.07 9.28
CA ARG A 161 6.77 13.16 8.04
C ARG A 161 5.88 12.93 6.83
N ALA A 162 6.15 13.66 5.77
CA ALA A 162 5.65 13.40 4.43
C ALA A 162 6.84 13.29 3.47
N GLU A 163 6.96 12.17 2.78
CA GLU A 163 8.02 11.93 1.82
C GLU A 163 7.43 11.61 0.46
N HIS A 164 7.90 12.33 -0.55
CA HIS A 164 7.48 12.12 -1.94
C HIS A 164 8.40 11.11 -2.62
N CYS A 165 7.82 10.03 -3.14
CA CYS A 165 8.52 9.00 -3.88
C CYS A 165 8.00 8.98 -5.32
N ALA A 166 8.86 9.24 -6.29
CA ALA A 166 8.50 9.21 -7.70
C ALA A 166 9.55 8.48 -8.51
N ASP A 167 9.08 7.85 -9.60
CA ASP A 167 9.92 7.21 -10.60
C ASP A 167 9.20 7.19 -11.95
N THR A 168 9.92 6.75 -12.99
CA THR A 168 9.38 6.55 -14.32
C THR A 168 9.48 5.08 -14.66
N LEU A 169 8.35 4.47 -15.03
CA LEU A 169 8.28 3.10 -15.52
C LEU A 169 8.36 3.11 -17.04
N PHE A 170 9.16 2.21 -17.57
CA PHE A 170 9.11 1.82 -18.97
C PHE A 170 8.61 0.37 -19.04
N LEU A 171 7.46 0.17 -19.69
CA LEU A 171 6.85 -1.13 -19.93
C LEU A 171 6.93 -1.37 -21.44
N ASP A 172 7.62 -2.42 -21.84
CA ASP A 172 7.94 -2.74 -23.25
C ASP A 172 7.04 -3.85 -23.83
N ASN A 173 5.97 -4.20 -23.10
CA ASN A 173 5.05 -5.24 -23.54
C ASN A 173 3.63 -5.01 -23.02
N ALA A 174 2.65 -5.47 -23.80
CA ALA A 174 1.22 -5.30 -23.51
C ALA A 174 0.78 -6.05 -22.23
N GLU A 175 1.42 -7.16 -21.87
CA GLU A 175 1.06 -7.94 -20.68
C GLU A 175 1.32 -7.15 -19.39
N ASP A 176 2.48 -6.49 -19.28
CA ASP A 176 2.82 -5.70 -18.10
C ASP A 176 1.99 -4.42 -18.00
N ILE A 177 1.63 -3.82 -19.14
CA ILE A 177 0.69 -2.69 -19.21
C ILE A 177 -0.70 -3.13 -18.68
N ASP A 178 -1.19 -4.27 -19.13
CA ASP A 178 -2.46 -4.85 -18.67
C ASP A 178 -2.40 -5.22 -17.18
N HIS A 179 -1.31 -5.79 -16.71
CA HIS A 179 -1.09 -6.10 -15.29
C HIS A 179 -1.08 -4.84 -14.42
N LEU A 180 -0.36 -3.79 -14.84
CA LEU A 180 -0.38 -2.50 -14.16
C LEU A 180 -1.80 -1.94 -14.07
N PHE A 181 -2.53 -1.95 -15.18
CA PHE A 181 -3.90 -1.43 -15.22
C PHE A 181 -4.84 -2.23 -14.31
N LYS A 182 -4.81 -3.56 -14.39
CA LYS A 182 -5.66 -4.47 -13.61
C LYS A 182 -5.43 -4.41 -12.10
N MET A 183 -4.29 -3.93 -11.64
CA MET A 183 -4.05 -3.78 -10.21
C MET A 183 -4.55 -2.44 -9.65
N THR A 184 -5.00 -1.53 -10.52
CA THR A 184 -5.55 -0.24 -10.10
C THR A 184 -7.07 -0.28 -9.93
N PRO A 185 -7.67 0.64 -9.14
CA PRO A 185 -9.13 0.76 -9.06
C PRO A 185 -9.77 1.22 -10.38
N TYR A 186 -8.98 1.70 -11.34
CA TYR A 186 -9.47 2.13 -12.65
C TYR A 186 -10.10 0.99 -13.43
N TYR A 187 -9.55 -0.22 -13.32
CA TYR A 187 -10.04 -1.42 -14.00
C TYR A 187 -11.56 -1.63 -13.87
N TYR A 188 -12.13 -1.38 -12.67
CA TYR A 188 -13.55 -1.57 -12.42
C TYR A 188 -14.47 -0.46 -12.95
N LYS A 189 -13.89 0.67 -13.37
CA LYS A 189 -14.63 1.85 -13.82
C LYS A 189 -14.42 2.15 -15.30
N THR A 190 -13.64 1.33 -16.00
CA THR A 190 -13.24 1.57 -17.39
C THR A 190 -14.26 0.96 -18.35
N SER A 191 -14.65 1.74 -19.35
CA SER A 191 -15.52 1.28 -20.44
C SER A 191 -14.81 0.27 -21.34
N GLU A 192 -15.58 -0.52 -22.09
CA GLU A 192 -15.01 -1.45 -23.07
C GLU A 192 -14.20 -0.71 -24.16
N GLN A 193 -14.65 0.48 -24.55
CA GLN A 193 -13.94 1.30 -25.54
C GLN A 193 -12.57 1.76 -25.02
N ASP A 194 -12.51 2.23 -23.76
CA ASP A 194 -11.27 2.65 -23.14
C ASP A 194 -10.32 1.46 -22.91
N TYR A 195 -10.85 0.30 -22.56
CA TYR A 195 -10.06 -0.91 -22.44
C TYR A 195 -9.48 -1.37 -23.79
N ARG A 196 -10.19 -1.18 -24.90
CA ARG A 196 -9.63 -1.41 -26.25
C ARG A 196 -8.45 -0.48 -26.56
N ARG A 197 -8.49 0.77 -26.10
CA ARG A 197 -7.33 1.70 -26.24
C ARG A 197 -6.14 1.18 -25.46
N LEU A 198 -6.34 0.71 -24.22
CA LEU A 198 -5.29 0.08 -23.43
C LEU A 198 -4.69 -1.13 -24.15
N ALA A 199 -5.56 -2.03 -24.67
CA ALA A 199 -5.12 -3.27 -25.33
C ALA A 199 -4.35 -3.03 -26.65
N ALA A 200 -4.42 -1.83 -27.22
CA ALA A 200 -3.67 -1.44 -28.41
C ALA A 200 -2.25 -0.95 -28.08
N LEU A 201 -1.90 -0.77 -26.81
CA LEU A 201 -0.56 -0.35 -26.41
C LEU A 201 0.42 -1.52 -26.45
N SER A 202 1.53 -1.37 -27.14
CA SER A 202 2.65 -2.30 -27.15
C SER A 202 3.76 -1.90 -26.18
N GLU A 203 3.84 -0.61 -25.85
CA GLU A 203 4.78 -0.03 -24.88
C GLU A 203 4.13 1.13 -24.14
N LEU A 204 4.64 1.45 -22.96
CA LEU A 204 4.17 2.58 -22.16
C LEU A 204 5.30 3.10 -21.29
N THR A 205 5.58 4.39 -21.41
CA THR A 205 6.35 5.13 -20.39
C THR A 205 5.39 5.91 -19.53
N THR A 206 5.38 5.66 -18.23
CA THR A 206 4.47 6.34 -17.31
C THR A 206 5.14 6.68 -16.00
N ARG A 207 4.77 7.82 -15.44
CA ARG A 207 5.21 8.23 -14.10
C ARG A 207 4.47 7.44 -13.03
N ILE A 208 5.23 6.98 -12.04
CA ILE A 208 4.68 6.54 -10.74
C ILE A 208 5.03 7.57 -9.69
N GLU A 209 4.08 7.86 -8.81
CA GLU A 209 4.23 8.90 -7.82
C GLU A 209 3.41 8.57 -6.57
N PHE A 210 4.05 8.62 -5.42
CA PHE A 210 3.48 8.25 -4.14
C PHE A 210 3.85 9.26 -3.07
N ASN A 211 2.96 9.44 -2.10
CA ASN A 211 3.25 10.10 -0.84
C ASN A 211 3.34 9.03 0.26
N VAL A 212 4.48 8.97 0.92
CA VAL A 212 4.74 8.09 2.09
C VAL A 212 4.63 8.97 3.32
N LEU A 213 3.61 8.72 4.14
CA LEU A 213 3.20 9.58 5.24
C LEU A 213 3.35 8.83 6.56
N GLU A 214 3.99 9.46 7.52
CA GLU A 214 4.22 8.91 8.84
C GLU A 214 3.41 9.70 9.86
N TYR A 215 2.66 8.98 10.67
CA TYR A 215 1.81 9.56 11.70
C TYR A 215 2.10 8.94 13.05
N GLN A 216 1.83 9.71 14.10
CA GLN A 216 1.74 9.26 15.47
C GLN A 216 0.30 9.40 15.98
N LYS A 217 -0.19 8.40 16.69
CA LYS A 217 -1.47 8.46 17.38
C LYS A 217 -1.44 9.57 18.44
N LYS A 218 -2.42 10.48 18.41
CA LYS A 218 -2.61 11.46 19.49
C LYS A 218 -3.24 10.84 20.71
N GLY A 219 -2.79 11.21 21.91
CA GLY A 219 -3.38 10.79 23.17
C GLY A 219 -4.81 11.30 23.34
N LYS A 220 -5.61 10.60 24.15
CA LYS A 220 -6.98 10.98 24.54
C LYS A 220 -6.97 12.28 25.37
N GLY A 221 -6.84 13.43 24.77
CA GLY A 221 -6.81 14.72 25.47
C GLY A 221 -6.43 15.90 24.59
N MET A 222 -6.12 15.64 23.32
CA MET A 222 -5.77 16.64 22.32
C MET A 222 -6.74 16.65 21.12
N LEU A 223 -8.00 16.30 21.36
CA LEU A 223 -9.10 16.42 20.40
C LEU A 223 -9.73 17.81 20.49
#